data_c7ec445e5c84597f16eb28c8f21a4382
#
_entry.id   c7ec445e5c84597f16eb28c8f21a4382
#
_cell.length_a   1.000
_cell.length_b   1.000
_cell.length_c   1.000
_cell.angle_alpha   90.00
_cell.angle_beta   90.00
_cell.angle_gamma   90.00
#
_symmetry.space_group_name_H-M   'P 1'
#
loop_
_entity.id
_entity.type
_entity.pdbx_description
1 polymer ?
#
loop_
_entity_poly.entity_id
_entity_poly.type
_entity_poly.pdbx_seq_one_letter_code
_entity_poly.pdbx_strand_id
1 'polypeptide(L)'
;MNKPLILIVDTNRSSLEALAQQLGQLNYDAVGAVSLDELDQFIQSNKQCALAVIDLSGFAKEIWERIDRLHEAKISFIIVAPQRSPTIQRDSMKHGACGLLVKPLALKELIEHIHSVIGD
;
A
#
# COMPACT_ATOMS: atom_id res chain seq x y z
N MET A 1 -1.51 23.82 -2.64
CA MET A 1 -1.62 22.79 -1.58
C MET A 1 -1.01 21.49 -2.04
N ASN A 2 -0.34 20.82 -1.14
CA ASN A 2 0.29 19.55 -1.46
C ASN A 2 -0.76 18.43 -1.57
N LYS A 3 -0.60 17.61 -2.60
CA LYS A 3 -1.44 16.42 -2.73
C LYS A 3 -0.96 15.35 -1.75
N PRO A 4 -1.88 14.57 -1.18
CA PRO A 4 -1.46 13.45 -0.34
C PRO A 4 -0.64 12.46 -1.16
N LEU A 5 0.46 11.98 -0.59
CA LEU A 5 1.33 11.01 -1.24
C LEU A 5 0.92 9.60 -0.85
N ILE A 6 0.72 8.76 -1.85
CA ILE A 6 0.38 7.35 -1.66
C ILE A 6 1.53 6.50 -2.19
N LEU A 7 2.04 5.61 -1.35
CA LEU A 7 3.04 4.64 -1.73
C LEU A 7 2.34 3.38 -2.24
N ILE A 8 2.72 2.93 -3.44
CA ILE A 8 2.18 1.69 -4.01
C ILE A 8 3.29 0.66 -4.03
N VAL A 9 3.09 -0.46 -3.35
CA VAL A 9 4.05 -1.56 -3.28
C VAL A 9 3.47 -2.74 -4.06
N ASP A 10 4.11 -3.09 -5.17
CA ASP A 10 3.59 -4.12 -6.09
C ASP A 10 4.75 -4.62 -6.94
N THR A 11 4.97 -5.94 -6.95
CA THR A 11 6.04 -6.53 -7.76
C THR A 11 5.82 -6.38 -9.26
N ASN A 12 4.58 -6.14 -9.67
CA ASN A 12 4.24 -5.96 -11.09
C ASN A 12 4.24 -4.48 -11.43
N ARG A 13 5.26 -4.04 -12.18
CA ARG A 13 5.42 -2.62 -12.52
C ARG A 13 4.25 -2.10 -13.33
N SER A 14 3.71 -2.89 -14.25
CA SER A 14 2.57 -2.45 -15.07
C SER A 14 1.34 -2.16 -14.22
N SER A 15 1.04 -3.04 -13.27
CA SER A 15 -0.08 -2.84 -12.34
C SER A 15 0.14 -1.62 -11.48
N LEU A 16 1.37 -1.44 -10.99
CA LEU A 16 1.72 -0.31 -10.16
C LEU A 16 1.53 1.00 -10.93
N GLU A 17 2.04 1.07 -12.15
CA GLU A 17 1.95 2.29 -12.97
C GLU A 17 0.50 2.60 -13.32
N ALA A 18 -0.31 1.58 -13.62
CA ALA A 18 -1.72 1.78 -13.92
C ALA A 18 -2.46 2.38 -12.73
N LEU A 19 -2.19 1.86 -11.53
CA LEU A 19 -2.82 2.39 -10.33
C LEU A 19 -2.32 3.81 -10.03
N ALA A 20 -1.04 4.05 -10.19
CA ALA A 20 -0.47 5.38 -9.96
C ALA A 20 -1.14 6.42 -10.87
N GLN A 21 -1.36 6.07 -12.13
CA GLN A 21 -2.02 6.96 -13.07
C GLN A 21 -3.45 7.25 -12.64
N GLN A 22 -4.19 6.23 -12.23
CA GLN A 22 -5.56 6.41 -11.76
C GLN A 22 -5.63 7.28 -10.51
N LEU A 23 -4.72 7.09 -9.57
CA LEU A 23 -4.66 7.92 -8.36
C LEU A 23 -4.29 9.36 -8.71
N GLY A 24 -3.40 9.55 -9.69
CA GLY A 24 -3.05 10.89 -10.15
C GLY A 24 -4.24 11.67 -10.67
N GLN A 25 -5.16 10.98 -11.37
CA GLN A 25 -6.38 11.59 -11.87
C GLN A 25 -7.33 12.01 -10.74
N LEU A 26 -7.15 11.46 -9.54
CA LEU A 26 -7.97 11.76 -8.37
C LEU A 26 -7.28 12.72 -7.41
N ASN A 27 -6.23 13.40 -7.88
CA ASN A 27 -5.47 14.40 -7.12
C ASN A 27 -4.64 13.82 -5.98
N TYR A 28 -4.15 12.60 -6.14
CA TYR A 28 -3.15 12.03 -5.24
C TYR A 28 -1.80 11.97 -5.95
N ASP A 29 -0.72 12.22 -5.22
CA ASP A 29 0.61 11.89 -5.72
C ASP A 29 0.86 10.42 -5.42
N ALA A 30 1.57 9.74 -6.32
CA ALA A 30 1.87 8.33 -6.14
C ALA A 30 3.34 8.08 -6.36
N VAL A 31 3.91 7.20 -5.53
CA VAL A 31 5.26 6.71 -5.68
C VAL A 31 5.21 5.19 -5.56
N GLY A 32 6.06 4.51 -6.32
CA GLY A 32 6.01 3.05 -6.38
C GLY A 32 7.28 2.39 -5.87
N ALA A 33 7.10 1.16 -5.38
CA ALA A 33 8.20 0.28 -5.01
C ALA A 33 7.87 -1.12 -5.53
N VAL A 34 8.70 -1.66 -6.42
CA VAL A 34 8.47 -2.97 -7.02
C VAL A 34 9.29 -4.07 -6.35
N SER A 35 10.10 -3.73 -5.36
CA SER A 35 10.97 -4.68 -4.68
C SER A 35 11.17 -4.24 -3.24
N LEU A 36 11.72 -5.15 -2.43
CA LEU A 36 12.07 -4.83 -1.06
C LEU A 36 13.13 -3.73 -1.01
N ASP A 37 14.07 -3.74 -1.96
CA ASP A 37 15.11 -2.72 -2.01
C ASP A 37 14.52 -1.33 -2.26
N GLU A 38 13.60 -1.22 -3.21
CA GLU A 38 12.94 0.06 -3.47
C GLU A 38 12.12 0.51 -2.27
N LEU A 39 11.45 -0.43 -1.63
CA LEU A 39 10.68 -0.12 -0.43
C LEU A 39 11.60 0.37 0.70
N ASP A 40 12.75 -0.29 0.90
CA ASP A 40 13.73 0.13 1.89
C ASP A 40 14.22 1.55 1.60
N GLN A 41 14.49 1.87 0.34
CA GLN A 41 14.90 3.20 -0.07
C GLN A 41 13.84 4.24 0.26
N PHE A 42 12.58 3.91 0.03
CA PHE A 42 11.49 4.82 0.36
C PHE A 42 11.43 5.06 1.87
N ILE A 43 11.52 4.00 2.66
CA ILE A 43 11.46 4.11 4.13
C ILE A 43 12.62 4.98 4.63
N GLN A 44 13.82 4.79 4.08
CA GLN A 44 15.00 5.55 4.47
C GLN A 44 14.92 7.02 4.08
N SER A 45 14.10 7.34 3.08
CA SER A 45 13.98 8.72 2.60
C SER A 45 13.24 9.62 3.57
N ASN A 46 12.54 9.06 4.54
CA ASN A 46 11.73 9.79 5.52
C ASN A 46 10.69 10.71 4.90
N LYS A 47 10.22 10.40 3.69
CA LYS A 47 9.18 11.20 3.05
C LYS A 47 7.86 11.03 3.78
N GLN A 48 7.13 12.12 3.92
CA GLN A 48 5.77 12.06 4.45
C GLN A 48 4.89 11.32 3.47
N CYS A 49 4.17 10.33 3.98
CA CYS A 49 3.30 9.49 3.17
C CYS A 49 1.97 9.33 3.89
N ALA A 50 0.89 9.61 3.18
CA ALA A 50 -0.44 9.54 3.76
C ALA A 50 -0.92 8.09 3.90
N LEU A 51 -0.52 7.22 2.99
CA LEU A 51 -1.01 5.85 2.95
C LEU A 51 -0.12 5.00 2.07
N ALA A 52 0.07 3.74 2.44
CA ALA A 52 0.72 2.74 1.60
C ALA A 52 -0.31 1.68 1.19
N VAL A 53 -0.33 1.34 -0.09
CA VAL A 53 -1.15 0.24 -0.62
C VAL A 53 -0.18 -0.88 -0.98
N ILE A 54 -0.28 -2.00 -0.29
CA ILE A 54 0.72 -3.07 -0.39
C ILE A 54 0.08 -4.33 -0.95
N ASP A 55 0.49 -4.67 -2.17
CA ASP A 55 0.07 -5.92 -2.81
C ASP A 55 1.07 -7.01 -2.42
N LEU A 56 0.58 -8.03 -1.72
CA LEU A 56 1.43 -9.09 -1.21
C LEU A 56 1.94 -10.05 -2.29
N SER A 57 1.33 -10.04 -3.48
CA SER A 57 1.71 -10.98 -4.55
C SER A 57 3.18 -10.83 -4.91
N GLY A 58 3.87 -11.95 -4.97
CA GLY A 58 5.28 -11.98 -5.37
C GLY A 58 6.27 -11.65 -4.27
N PHE A 59 5.81 -11.23 -3.10
CA PHE A 59 6.69 -11.03 -1.94
C PHE A 59 6.66 -12.24 -1.02
N ALA A 60 7.82 -12.54 -0.44
CA ALA A 60 7.92 -13.55 0.61
C ALA A 60 7.66 -12.90 1.98
N LYS A 61 7.86 -13.67 3.06
CA LYS A 61 7.57 -13.21 4.42
C LYS A 61 8.29 -11.92 4.82
N GLU A 62 9.40 -11.64 4.18
CA GLU A 62 10.20 -10.45 4.48
C GLU A 62 9.42 -9.15 4.28
N ILE A 63 8.34 -9.19 3.50
CA ILE A 63 7.50 -8.00 3.33
C ILE A 63 6.92 -7.55 4.68
N TRP A 64 6.60 -8.46 5.57
CA TRP A 64 6.00 -8.11 6.86
C TRP A 64 6.96 -7.31 7.75
N GLU A 65 8.26 -7.58 7.66
CA GLU A 65 9.25 -6.80 8.39
C GLU A 65 9.27 -5.35 7.90
N ARG A 66 9.16 -5.15 6.58
CA ARG A 66 9.10 -3.80 6.02
C ARG A 66 7.78 -3.12 6.37
N ILE A 67 6.70 -3.87 6.40
CA ILE A 67 5.40 -3.35 6.82
C ILE A 67 5.48 -2.84 8.27
N ASP A 68 6.16 -3.57 9.13
CA ASP A 68 6.37 -3.12 10.51
C ASP A 68 7.14 -1.82 10.57
N ARG A 69 8.12 -1.63 9.69
CA ARG A 69 8.87 -0.37 9.63
C ARG A 69 7.99 0.79 9.17
N LEU A 70 7.09 0.53 8.21
CA LEU A 70 6.11 1.54 7.80
C LEU A 70 5.21 1.91 8.97
N HIS A 71 4.75 0.92 9.70
CA HIS A 71 3.89 1.12 10.86
C HIS A 71 4.61 1.94 11.94
N GLU A 72 5.87 1.61 12.20
CA GLU A 72 6.68 2.37 13.17
C GLU A 72 6.88 3.81 12.74
N ALA A 73 6.96 4.05 11.43
CA ALA A 73 7.07 5.40 10.87
C ALA A 73 5.73 6.12 10.84
N LYS A 74 4.67 5.48 11.37
CA LYS A 74 3.31 6.04 11.44
C LYS A 74 2.68 6.24 10.07
N ILE A 75 3.03 5.37 9.12
CA ILE A 75 2.41 5.35 7.81
C ILE A 75 1.29 4.31 7.83
N SER A 76 0.06 4.76 7.66
CA SER A 76 -1.09 3.87 7.53
C SER A 76 -0.97 3.02 6.28
N PHE A 77 -1.45 1.77 6.32
CA PHE A 77 -1.35 0.92 5.15
C PHE A 77 -2.57 0.02 4.96
N ILE A 78 -2.83 -0.30 3.70
CA ILE A 78 -3.88 -1.22 3.27
C ILE A 78 -3.18 -2.39 2.60
N ILE A 79 -3.62 -3.61 2.94
CA ILE A 79 -3.10 -4.84 2.33
C ILE A 79 -4.01 -5.27 1.20
N VAL A 80 -3.41 -5.65 0.06
CA VAL A 80 -4.12 -6.28 -1.05
C VAL A 80 -3.63 -7.72 -1.12
N ALA A 81 -4.53 -8.67 -0.84
CA ALA A 81 -4.22 -10.09 -0.83
C ALA A 81 -4.49 -10.70 -2.20
N PRO A 82 -3.65 -11.65 -2.66
CA PRO A 82 -3.90 -12.30 -3.95
C PRO A 82 -5.15 -13.16 -3.96
N GLN A 83 -5.57 -13.62 -2.80
CA GLN A 83 -6.75 -14.46 -2.63
C GLN A 83 -7.21 -14.41 -1.18
N ARG A 84 -8.44 -14.85 -0.94
CA ARG A 84 -8.91 -14.95 0.44
C ARG A 84 -8.05 -15.94 1.22
N SER A 85 -7.62 -15.52 2.40
CA SER A 85 -6.76 -16.34 3.24
C SER A 85 -6.97 -15.93 4.69
N PRO A 86 -7.44 -16.86 5.56
CA PRO A 86 -7.54 -16.54 6.99
C PRO A 86 -6.21 -16.16 7.60
N THR A 87 -5.11 -16.75 7.11
CA THR A 87 -3.77 -16.42 7.60
C THR A 87 -3.40 -14.99 7.25
N ILE A 88 -3.62 -14.58 6.00
CA ILE A 88 -3.31 -13.21 5.57
C ILE A 88 -4.19 -12.22 6.33
N GLN A 89 -5.46 -12.55 6.53
CA GLN A 89 -6.36 -11.69 7.28
C GLN A 89 -5.87 -11.48 8.70
N ARG A 90 -5.51 -12.55 9.39
CA ARG A 90 -5.00 -12.49 10.75
C ARG A 90 -3.68 -11.71 10.82
N ASP A 91 -2.75 -11.99 9.90
CA ASP A 91 -1.46 -11.32 9.88
C ASP A 91 -1.61 -9.83 9.57
N SER A 92 -2.50 -9.49 8.63
CA SER A 92 -2.76 -8.09 8.28
C SER A 92 -3.26 -7.30 9.49
N MET A 93 -4.20 -7.86 10.24
CA MET A 93 -4.73 -7.21 11.43
C MET A 93 -3.67 -7.14 12.53
N LYS A 94 -2.91 -8.22 12.70
CA LYS A 94 -1.85 -8.28 13.71
C LYS A 94 -0.80 -7.20 13.49
N HIS A 95 -0.47 -6.90 12.24
CA HIS A 95 0.53 -5.89 11.90
C HIS A 95 -0.04 -4.48 11.80
N GLY A 96 -1.34 -4.31 12.00
CA GLY A 96 -1.95 -2.98 12.09
C GLY A 96 -2.50 -2.41 10.79
N ALA A 97 -2.86 -3.27 9.83
CA ALA A 97 -3.44 -2.80 8.57
C ALA A 97 -4.74 -2.03 8.81
N CYS A 98 -4.90 -0.93 8.08
CA CYS A 98 -6.13 -0.13 8.12
C CYS A 98 -7.24 -0.75 7.28
N GLY A 99 -6.90 -1.66 6.38
CA GLY A 99 -7.87 -2.35 5.54
C GLY A 99 -7.24 -3.52 4.83
N LEU A 100 -8.09 -4.44 4.37
CA LEU A 100 -7.67 -5.60 3.61
C LEU A 100 -8.60 -5.76 2.42
N LEU A 101 -8.03 -5.76 1.22
CA LEU A 101 -8.76 -6.01 0.00
C LEU A 101 -8.26 -7.29 -0.63
N VAL A 102 -9.13 -8.00 -1.34
CA VAL A 102 -8.79 -9.27 -1.97
C VAL A 102 -8.94 -9.11 -3.49
N LYS A 103 -7.97 -9.61 -4.25
CA LYS A 103 -8.05 -9.56 -5.70
C LYS A 103 -9.20 -10.42 -6.24
N PRO A 104 -9.81 -10.02 -7.34
CA PRO A 104 -9.48 -8.87 -8.18
C PRO A 104 -9.80 -7.55 -7.49
N LEU A 105 -8.87 -6.62 -7.56
CA LEU A 105 -9.00 -5.34 -6.86
C LEU A 105 -10.02 -4.45 -7.55
N ALA A 106 -11.07 -4.08 -6.81
CA ALA A 106 -12.05 -3.14 -7.30
C ALA A 106 -11.56 -1.72 -6.95
N LEU A 107 -11.32 -0.91 -7.97
CA LEU A 107 -10.82 0.44 -7.76
C LEU A 107 -11.73 1.24 -6.84
N LYS A 108 -13.04 1.09 -6.99
CA LYS A 108 -14.01 1.79 -6.14
C LYS A 108 -13.82 1.47 -4.66
N GLU A 109 -13.61 0.19 -4.33
CA GLU A 109 -13.36 -0.23 -2.95
C GLU A 109 -12.07 0.39 -2.41
N LEU A 110 -11.02 0.36 -3.23
CA LEU A 110 -9.74 0.94 -2.83
C LEU A 110 -9.89 2.43 -2.54
N ILE A 111 -10.58 3.15 -3.40
CA ILE A 111 -10.77 4.60 -3.22
C ILE A 111 -11.56 4.88 -1.97
N GLU A 112 -12.58 4.08 -1.67
CA GLU A 112 -13.34 4.24 -0.42
C GLU A 112 -12.46 4.06 0.80
N HIS A 113 -11.55 3.07 0.78
CA HIS A 113 -10.59 2.88 1.87
C HIS A 113 -9.63 4.05 1.98
N ILE A 114 -9.15 4.56 0.85
CA ILE A 114 -8.25 5.71 0.84
C ILE A 114 -8.92 6.92 1.49
N HIS A 115 -10.16 7.22 1.09
CA HIS A 115 -10.90 8.32 1.66
C HIS A 115 -11.10 8.14 3.16
N SER A 116 -11.39 6.92 3.59
CA SER A 116 -11.58 6.61 5.00
C SER A 116 -10.32 6.88 5.82
N VAL A 117 -9.15 6.55 5.27
CA VAL A 117 -7.88 6.72 5.98
C VAL A 117 -7.38 8.17 5.93
N ILE A 118 -7.46 8.79 4.76
CA ILE A 118 -6.93 10.14 4.58
C ILE A 118 -7.91 11.20 5.08
N GLY A 119 -9.19 10.88 5.17
CA GLY A 119 -10.16 11.79 5.76
C GLY A 119 -10.74 12.78 4.78
N ASP A 120 -11.02 12.32 3.61
CA ASP A 120 -11.52 13.21 2.57
C ASP A 120 -13.02 13.05 2.38
#